data_92e835be531d90f3f3cedd863e8ed724
#
_entry.id   92e835be531d90f3f3cedd863e8ed724
#
_cell.length_a   1.000
_cell.length_b   1.000
_cell.length_c   1.000
_cell.angle_alpha   90.00
_cell.angle_beta   90.00
_cell.angle_gamma   90.00
#
_symmetry.space_group_name_H-M   'P 1'
#
loop_
_entity.id
_entity.type
_entity.pdbx_description
1 polymer ?
#
loop_
_entity_poly.entity_id
_entity_poly.type
_entity_poly.pdbx_seq_one_letter_code
_entity_poly.pdbx_strand_id
1 'polypeptide(L)'
;CDRRQRQMCIRDSVYIDAIHQHLDNLPELARFVSDRHFAIGSDGMVLICPSEKGDFRMRMFNPDGTEGEMCGNALRSVGKYVYDHRLTDKTDLVIETLGGMQHLNLTVTDGLVSNIRADIGAPRMSAKVIPVNTKLDEFVEQPVQVLDKTFHITAVSWGNPHCAMYVDSVADLDVEKYGKTIEHMTELFTNKTNVTFVEFVRRDYVKIREWERGTGETIGCGTGCCTAVVAGVLTGRLDRKVTVEQIGGPLYIEWEEESGHMFMTGPSHTVFESEIDASHIIGTAE
;
A
#
# COMPACT_ATOMS: atom_id res chain seq x y z
N CYS A 1 -12.70 -6.58 -27.39
CA CYS A 1 -12.10 -5.25 -27.17
C CYS A 1 -11.88 -5.06 -25.68
N ASP A 2 -10.63 -5.04 -25.26
CA ASP A 2 -10.23 -5.09 -23.84
C ASP A 2 -9.93 -3.68 -23.38
N ARG A 3 -10.79 -3.07 -22.54
CA ARG A 3 -10.48 -1.77 -21.92
C ARG A 3 -9.58 -1.97 -20.73
N ARG A 4 -8.40 -1.39 -20.76
CA ARG A 4 -7.41 -1.42 -19.70
C ARG A 4 -7.04 0.00 -19.30
N GLN A 5 -7.02 0.24 -18.01
CA GLN A 5 -6.72 1.55 -17.45
C GLN A 5 -5.42 1.45 -16.64
N ARG A 6 -4.50 2.38 -16.87
CA ARG A 6 -3.38 2.60 -15.98
C ARG A 6 -3.74 3.68 -14.98
N GLN A 7 -3.72 3.36 -13.69
CA GLN A 7 -3.93 4.32 -12.63
C GLN A 7 -2.63 4.54 -11.86
N MET A 8 -2.29 5.79 -11.65
CA MET A 8 -1.16 6.18 -10.83
C MET A 8 -1.64 6.61 -9.45
N CYS A 9 -1.43 5.73 -8.50
CA CYS A 9 -1.43 6.02 -7.10
C CYS A 9 -0.11 5.48 -6.62
N ILE A 10 0.84 6.22 -6.12
CA ILE A 10 2.15 5.82 -5.58
C ILE A 10 2.72 4.46 -6.11
N ARG A 11 1.86 3.51 -6.47
CA ARG A 11 2.15 2.26 -7.17
C ARG A 11 1.47 2.27 -8.54
N ASP A 12 2.26 2.14 -9.57
CA ASP A 12 1.86 2.17 -10.96
C ASP A 12 1.32 0.79 -11.39
N SER A 13 0.01 0.63 -11.50
CA SER A 13 -0.61 -0.66 -11.80
C SER A 13 -1.54 -0.59 -13.00
N VAL A 14 -1.62 -1.69 -13.74
CA VAL A 14 -2.58 -1.89 -14.84
C VAL A 14 -3.85 -2.50 -14.27
N TYR A 15 -4.99 -1.83 -14.46
CA TYR A 15 -6.30 -2.31 -14.03
C TYR A 15 -7.06 -2.87 -15.21
N ILE A 16 -7.67 -4.04 -15.01
CA ILE A 16 -8.41 -4.76 -16.06
C ILE A 16 -9.80 -5.09 -15.53
N ASP A 17 -10.82 -4.70 -16.28
CA ASP A 17 -12.19 -5.14 -16.05
C ASP A 17 -12.31 -6.62 -16.43
N ALA A 18 -12.44 -7.48 -15.44
CA ALA A 18 -12.68 -8.91 -15.58
C ALA A 18 -14.13 -9.29 -15.21
N ILE A 19 -15.05 -8.30 -15.13
CA ILE A 19 -16.46 -8.55 -14.89
C ILE A 19 -17.12 -9.06 -16.18
N HIS A 20 -16.73 -8.47 -17.30
CA HIS A 20 -17.35 -8.69 -18.61
C HIS A 20 -16.53 -9.60 -19.53
N GLN A 21 -15.38 -10.09 -19.08
CA GLN A 21 -14.50 -10.93 -19.86
C GLN A 21 -13.85 -12.02 -19.03
N HIS A 22 -13.60 -13.18 -19.64
CA HIS A 22 -12.82 -14.23 -19.06
C HIS A 22 -11.36 -14.08 -19.48
N LEU A 23 -10.44 -14.20 -18.54
CA LEU A 23 -9.00 -14.08 -18.77
C LEU A 23 -8.31 -15.34 -18.23
N ASP A 24 -7.60 -16.04 -19.10
CA ASP A 24 -6.79 -17.17 -18.77
C ASP A 24 -5.32 -16.78 -18.54
N ASN A 25 -4.52 -17.70 -18.03
CA ASN A 25 -3.09 -17.58 -17.88
C ASN A 25 -2.65 -16.25 -17.18
N LEU A 26 -3.34 -15.90 -16.10
CA LEU A 26 -3.16 -14.63 -15.39
C LEU A 26 -1.72 -14.34 -14.97
N PRO A 27 -0.90 -15.33 -14.51
CA PRO A 27 0.50 -15.09 -14.19
C PRO A 27 1.32 -14.58 -15.40
N GLU A 28 1.14 -15.16 -16.59
CA GLU A 28 1.84 -14.72 -17.80
C GLU A 28 1.33 -13.37 -18.28
N LEU A 29 0.01 -13.13 -18.20
CA LEU A 29 -0.57 -11.85 -18.52
C LEU A 29 0.00 -10.73 -17.61
N ALA A 30 0.15 -11.01 -16.32
CA ALA A 30 0.75 -10.07 -15.37
C ALA A 30 2.21 -9.76 -15.71
N ARG A 31 3.03 -10.77 -16.05
CA ARG A 31 4.40 -10.57 -16.50
C ARG A 31 4.45 -9.72 -17.75
N PHE A 32 3.61 -10.03 -18.74
CA PHE A 32 3.56 -9.30 -20.00
C PHE A 32 3.17 -7.83 -19.80
N VAL A 33 2.03 -7.53 -19.15
CA VAL A 33 1.58 -6.14 -18.99
C VAL A 33 2.52 -5.31 -18.12
N SER A 34 3.28 -5.96 -17.24
CA SER A 34 4.24 -5.29 -16.35
C SER A 34 5.59 -5.03 -17.01
N ASP A 35 5.89 -5.66 -18.15
CA ASP A 35 7.15 -5.44 -18.86
C ASP A 35 7.25 -3.99 -19.36
N ARG A 36 8.29 -3.26 -18.91
CA ARG A 36 8.50 -1.85 -19.22
C ARG A 36 9.10 -1.61 -20.61
N HIS A 37 9.59 -2.67 -21.26
CA HIS A 37 10.27 -2.58 -22.56
C HIS A 37 9.40 -3.08 -23.71
N PHE A 38 8.58 -4.10 -23.47
CA PHE A 38 7.84 -4.78 -24.53
C PHE A 38 6.31 -4.68 -24.41
N ALA A 39 5.81 -4.08 -23.31
CA ALA A 39 4.38 -3.92 -23.10
C ALA A 39 4.04 -2.56 -22.45
N ILE A 40 3.06 -2.52 -21.54
CA ILE A 40 2.61 -1.27 -20.88
C ILE A 40 3.64 -0.79 -19.88
N GLY A 41 4.25 -1.72 -19.12
CA GLY A 41 5.13 -1.44 -17.99
C GLY A 41 4.38 -1.00 -16.75
N SER A 42 4.53 -1.73 -15.65
CA SER A 42 3.84 -1.42 -14.39
C SER A 42 4.47 -2.14 -13.20
N ASP A 43 4.07 -1.74 -12.00
CA ASP A 43 4.42 -2.42 -10.74
C ASP A 43 3.51 -3.62 -10.44
N GLY A 44 2.60 -3.94 -11.36
CA GLY A 44 1.71 -5.09 -11.27
C GLY A 44 0.40 -4.90 -12.02
N MET A 45 -0.39 -5.98 -12.01
CA MET A 45 -1.71 -6.07 -12.65
C MET A 45 -2.78 -6.27 -11.59
N VAL A 46 -3.90 -5.57 -11.73
CA VAL A 46 -5.07 -5.68 -10.86
C VAL A 46 -6.29 -6.03 -11.70
N LEU A 47 -6.96 -7.12 -11.34
CA LEU A 47 -8.23 -7.50 -11.94
C LEU A 47 -9.38 -7.06 -11.05
N ILE A 48 -10.41 -6.49 -11.67
CA ILE A 48 -11.69 -6.15 -11.04
C ILE A 48 -12.68 -7.22 -11.46
N CYS A 49 -13.06 -8.08 -10.52
CA CYS A 49 -13.90 -9.24 -10.77
C CYS A 49 -15.25 -9.10 -10.04
N PRO A 50 -16.29 -9.87 -10.45
CA PRO A 50 -17.50 -10.02 -9.66
C PRO A 50 -17.18 -10.72 -8.34
N SER A 51 -17.97 -10.45 -7.29
CA SER A 51 -17.86 -11.08 -5.98
C SER A 51 -19.22 -11.62 -5.52
N GLU A 52 -19.21 -12.75 -4.82
CA GLU A 52 -20.40 -13.27 -4.12
C GLU A 52 -20.48 -12.79 -2.67
N LYS A 53 -19.40 -12.20 -2.14
CA LYS A 53 -19.28 -11.81 -0.73
C LYS A 53 -19.23 -10.30 -0.51
N GLY A 54 -18.84 -9.55 -1.53
CA GLY A 54 -18.76 -8.10 -1.52
C GLY A 54 -19.37 -7.48 -2.76
N ASP A 55 -19.17 -6.18 -2.95
CA ASP A 55 -19.64 -5.49 -4.15
C ASP A 55 -18.79 -5.88 -5.37
N PHE A 56 -17.47 -6.03 -5.17
CA PHE A 56 -16.50 -6.45 -6.18
C PHE A 56 -15.40 -7.27 -5.54
N ARG A 57 -14.62 -7.97 -6.36
CA ARG A 57 -13.41 -8.67 -5.95
C ARG A 57 -12.19 -8.09 -6.67
N MET A 58 -11.16 -7.76 -5.89
CA MET A 58 -9.86 -7.38 -6.39
C MET A 58 -8.91 -8.58 -6.36
N ARG A 59 -8.28 -8.88 -7.50
CA ARG A 59 -7.14 -9.79 -7.57
C ARG A 59 -5.93 -9.00 -8.05
N MET A 60 -4.82 -9.12 -7.35
CA MET A 60 -3.61 -8.38 -7.65
C MET A 60 -2.46 -9.33 -7.96
N PHE A 61 -1.74 -9.05 -9.02
CA PHE A 61 -0.57 -9.82 -9.45
C PHE A 61 0.67 -8.94 -9.47
N ASN A 62 1.77 -9.44 -8.94
CA ASN A 62 3.07 -8.80 -9.02
C ASN A 62 3.66 -8.96 -10.44
N PRO A 63 4.74 -8.18 -10.80
CA PRO A 63 5.38 -8.30 -12.11
C PRO A 63 5.95 -9.68 -12.41
N ASP A 64 6.25 -10.49 -11.39
CA ASP A 64 6.72 -11.87 -11.54
C ASP A 64 5.60 -12.90 -11.77
N GLY A 65 4.35 -12.45 -11.80
CA GLY A 65 3.14 -13.28 -11.97
C GLY A 65 2.61 -13.90 -10.69
N THR A 66 3.22 -13.66 -9.53
CA THR A 66 2.67 -14.12 -8.24
C THR A 66 1.46 -13.31 -7.82
N GLU A 67 0.44 -13.96 -7.26
CA GLU A 67 -0.75 -13.27 -6.75
C GLU A 67 -0.47 -12.74 -5.34
N GLY A 68 -0.73 -11.44 -5.11
CA GLY A 68 -0.57 -10.76 -3.84
C GLY A 68 -1.88 -10.72 -3.04
N GLU A 69 -1.77 -10.65 -1.72
CA GLU A 69 -2.93 -10.68 -0.83
C GLU A 69 -3.75 -9.38 -0.87
N MET A 70 -3.08 -8.23 -0.78
CA MET A 70 -3.71 -6.91 -0.75
C MET A 70 -2.67 -5.80 -0.99
N CYS A 71 -3.10 -4.69 -1.58
CA CYS A 71 -2.36 -3.45 -1.69
C CYS A 71 -3.31 -2.26 -1.49
N GLY A 72 -3.11 -1.46 -0.46
CA GLY A 72 -3.98 -0.32 -0.14
C GLY A 72 -4.06 0.71 -1.26
N ASN A 73 -2.98 0.91 -2.02
CA ASN A 73 -2.98 1.80 -3.18
C ASN A 73 -3.86 1.23 -4.31
N ALA A 74 -3.69 -0.05 -4.64
CA ALA A 74 -4.50 -0.73 -5.64
C ALA A 74 -5.98 -0.76 -5.25
N LEU A 75 -6.27 -1.00 -3.98
CA LEU A 75 -7.63 -1.03 -3.44
C LEU A 75 -8.36 0.32 -3.66
N ARG A 76 -7.70 1.47 -3.38
CA ARG A 76 -8.28 2.78 -3.64
C ARG A 76 -8.57 3.00 -5.12
N SER A 77 -7.67 2.57 -5.99
CA SER A 77 -7.85 2.68 -7.43
C SER A 77 -9.02 1.82 -7.95
N VAL A 78 -9.24 0.62 -7.37
CA VAL A 78 -10.43 -0.19 -7.68
C VAL A 78 -11.70 0.56 -7.30
N GLY A 79 -11.77 1.16 -6.10
CA GLY A 79 -12.92 1.96 -5.68
C GLY A 79 -13.23 3.11 -6.64
N LYS A 80 -12.19 3.84 -7.08
CA LYS A 80 -12.35 4.88 -8.10
C LYS A 80 -12.82 4.30 -9.44
N TYR A 81 -12.20 3.24 -9.91
CA TYR A 81 -12.52 2.62 -11.19
C TYR A 81 -14.00 2.24 -11.27
N VAL A 82 -14.49 1.45 -10.30
CA VAL A 82 -15.86 0.92 -10.35
C VAL A 82 -16.93 2.01 -10.30
N TYR A 83 -16.66 3.11 -9.62
CA TYR A 83 -17.58 4.25 -9.55
C TYR A 83 -17.51 5.11 -10.83
N ASP A 84 -16.32 5.53 -11.24
CA ASP A 84 -16.14 6.43 -12.39
C ASP A 84 -16.58 5.76 -13.70
N HIS A 85 -16.43 4.43 -13.82
CA HIS A 85 -16.94 3.64 -14.96
C HIS A 85 -18.41 3.21 -14.82
N ARG A 86 -19.11 3.70 -13.78
CA ARG A 86 -20.55 3.43 -13.57
C ARG A 86 -20.89 1.94 -13.44
N LEU A 87 -19.97 1.15 -12.91
CA LEU A 87 -20.24 -0.24 -12.52
C LEU A 87 -21.05 -0.30 -11.23
N THR A 88 -21.06 0.80 -10.46
CA THR A 88 -21.86 1.01 -9.27
C THR A 88 -22.12 2.51 -9.05
N ASP A 89 -23.18 2.84 -8.33
CA ASP A 89 -23.50 4.19 -7.81
C ASP A 89 -23.26 4.32 -6.30
N LYS A 90 -22.83 3.23 -5.66
CA LYS A 90 -22.51 3.20 -4.23
C LYS A 90 -21.22 3.96 -3.94
N THR A 91 -21.22 4.70 -2.83
CA THR A 91 -20.04 5.37 -2.27
C THR A 91 -19.41 4.61 -1.10
N ASP A 92 -20.15 3.66 -0.53
CA ASP A 92 -19.65 2.72 0.49
C ASP A 92 -19.52 1.35 -0.17
N LEU A 93 -18.29 0.85 -0.27
CA LEU A 93 -17.98 -0.37 -1.00
C LEU A 93 -17.31 -1.40 -0.09
N VAL A 94 -17.65 -2.65 -0.32
CA VAL A 94 -16.98 -3.81 0.28
C VAL A 94 -16.28 -4.58 -0.83
N ILE A 95 -14.96 -4.59 -0.79
CA ILE A 95 -14.12 -5.26 -1.81
C ILE A 95 -13.55 -6.54 -1.23
N GLU A 96 -13.87 -7.68 -1.87
CA GLU A 96 -13.23 -8.96 -1.57
C GLU A 96 -11.79 -8.95 -2.07
N THR A 97 -10.84 -9.34 -1.22
CA THR A 97 -9.43 -9.54 -1.58
C THR A 97 -8.94 -10.87 -1.03
N LEU A 98 -7.78 -11.32 -1.47
CA LEU A 98 -7.16 -12.51 -0.89
C LEU A 98 -6.79 -12.32 0.61
N GLY A 99 -6.53 -11.06 1.02
CA GLY A 99 -6.28 -10.66 2.41
C GLY A 99 -7.54 -10.42 3.25
N GLY A 100 -8.75 -10.70 2.70
CA GLY A 100 -10.04 -10.51 3.40
C GLY A 100 -10.92 -9.44 2.77
N MET A 101 -12.01 -9.10 3.48
CA MET A 101 -12.95 -8.06 3.06
C MET A 101 -12.41 -6.69 3.43
N GLN A 102 -12.43 -5.76 2.48
CA GLN A 102 -11.92 -4.40 2.63
C GLN A 102 -13.04 -3.38 2.44
N HIS A 103 -13.12 -2.40 3.34
CA HIS A 103 -14.14 -1.37 3.31
C HIS A 103 -13.58 -0.05 2.77
N LEU A 104 -14.28 0.53 1.80
CA LEU A 104 -13.94 1.81 1.18
C LEU A 104 -15.11 2.79 1.31
N ASN A 105 -14.79 4.05 1.59
CA ASN A 105 -15.72 5.17 1.46
C ASN A 105 -15.17 6.12 0.37
N LEU A 106 -16.01 6.40 -0.62
CA LEU A 106 -15.67 7.25 -1.75
C LEU A 106 -16.18 8.68 -1.53
N THR A 107 -15.31 9.65 -1.72
CA THR A 107 -15.72 11.06 -1.80
C THR A 107 -15.86 11.43 -3.27
N VAL A 108 -17.07 11.85 -3.66
CA VAL A 108 -17.39 12.19 -5.04
C VAL A 108 -17.48 13.71 -5.19
N THR A 109 -16.82 14.26 -6.19
CA THR A 109 -16.87 15.68 -6.55
C THR A 109 -17.08 15.77 -8.06
N ASP A 110 -18.06 16.53 -8.49
CA ASP A 110 -18.42 16.72 -9.92
C ASP A 110 -18.67 15.39 -10.66
N GLY A 111 -19.23 14.39 -9.96
CA GLY A 111 -19.59 13.09 -10.53
C GLY A 111 -18.43 12.10 -10.66
N LEU A 112 -17.24 12.43 -10.19
CA LEU A 112 -16.06 11.58 -10.17
C LEU A 112 -15.51 11.41 -8.75
N VAL A 113 -14.85 10.30 -8.49
CA VAL A 113 -14.19 10.04 -7.20
C VAL A 113 -12.96 10.92 -7.06
N SER A 114 -12.96 11.78 -6.04
CA SER A 114 -11.85 12.68 -5.71
C SER A 114 -10.93 12.12 -4.62
N ASN A 115 -11.49 11.41 -3.63
CA ASN A 115 -10.74 10.77 -2.56
C ASN A 115 -11.37 9.43 -2.18
N ILE A 116 -10.54 8.55 -1.63
CA ILE A 116 -10.97 7.22 -1.17
C ILE A 116 -10.40 7.00 0.23
N ARG A 117 -11.29 6.74 1.20
CA ARG A 117 -10.96 6.33 2.56
C ARG A 117 -11.03 4.80 2.64
N ALA A 118 -9.91 4.16 2.94
CA ALA A 118 -9.80 2.72 3.09
C ALA A 118 -9.59 2.36 4.57
N ASP A 119 -10.32 1.37 5.06
CA ASP A 119 -10.08 0.75 6.36
C ASP A 119 -8.90 -0.24 6.23
N ILE A 120 -7.82 0.01 6.96
CA ILE A 120 -6.60 -0.83 6.96
C ILE A 120 -6.62 -1.84 8.11
N GLY A 121 -7.62 -1.77 8.98
CA GLY A 121 -7.73 -2.56 10.20
C GLY A 121 -6.89 -2.02 11.35
N ALA A 122 -6.85 -2.78 12.44
CA ALA A 122 -6.08 -2.40 13.62
C ALA A 122 -4.60 -2.77 13.50
N PRO A 123 -3.66 -1.93 13.99
CA PRO A 123 -2.24 -2.25 14.04
C PRO A 123 -1.98 -3.44 14.95
N ARG A 124 -1.14 -4.36 14.49
CA ARG A 124 -0.70 -5.51 15.30
C ARG A 124 0.64 -5.16 15.96
N MET A 125 0.64 -4.99 17.27
CA MET A 125 1.79 -4.48 18.03
C MET A 125 2.67 -5.57 18.66
N SER A 126 2.13 -6.81 18.78
CA SER A 126 2.87 -7.91 19.40
C SER A 126 4.17 -8.21 18.65
N ALA A 127 5.30 -8.14 19.36
CA ALA A 127 6.63 -8.42 18.82
C ALA A 127 6.73 -9.81 18.17
N LYS A 128 5.98 -10.79 18.68
CA LYS A 128 5.90 -12.15 18.12
C LYS A 128 5.21 -12.18 16.76
N VAL A 129 4.19 -11.32 16.56
CA VAL A 129 3.42 -11.24 15.31
C VAL A 129 4.20 -10.47 14.24
N ILE A 130 5.03 -9.48 14.65
CA ILE A 130 5.79 -8.62 13.72
C ILE A 130 6.97 -9.31 13.02
N PRO A 131 7.53 -10.34 13.27
CA PRO A 131 8.31 -11.07 14.22
C PRO A 131 9.64 -10.35 14.62
N VAL A 132 9.65 -9.72 15.74
CA VAL A 132 10.85 -9.08 16.33
C VAL A 132 11.45 -9.98 17.38
N ASN A 133 12.73 -10.27 17.27
CA ASN A 133 13.48 -11.09 18.25
C ASN A 133 13.83 -10.25 19.48
N THR A 134 12.91 -10.20 20.44
CA THR A 134 13.03 -9.43 21.69
C THR A 134 12.34 -10.16 22.83
N LYS A 135 12.65 -9.76 24.06
CA LYS A 135 11.94 -10.21 25.27
C LYS A 135 10.74 -9.33 25.62
N LEU A 136 10.54 -8.21 24.90
CA LEU A 136 9.43 -7.29 25.09
C LEU A 136 8.18 -7.84 24.43
N ASP A 137 7.00 -7.54 24.95
CA ASP A 137 5.73 -7.88 24.32
C ASP A 137 5.48 -7.01 23.10
N GLU A 138 5.87 -5.73 23.16
CA GLU A 138 5.80 -4.75 22.07
C GLU A 138 7.16 -4.08 21.89
N PHE A 139 7.47 -3.65 20.68
CA PHE A 139 8.73 -3.01 20.34
C PHE A 139 8.49 -1.54 20.00
N VAL A 140 8.34 -0.71 21.03
CA VAL A 140 8.02 0.72 20.93
C VAL A 140 9.20 1.56 21.39
N GLU A 141 9.68 2.45 20.51
CA GLU A 141 10.78 3.41 20.75
C GLU A 141 12.05 2.79 21.35
N GLN A 142 12.38 1.59 20.91
CA GLN A 142 13.55 0.89 21.41
C GLN A 142 14.84 1.36 20.72
N PRO A 143 15.92 1.62 21.49
CA PRO A 143 17.18 2.03 20.89
C PRO A 143 17.84 0.86 20.15
N VAL A 144 18.18 1.09 18.88
CA VAL A 144 18.86 0.12 18.03
C VAL A 144 20.06 0.79 17.39
N GLN A 145 21.25 0.19 17.60
CA GLN A 145 22.48 0.66 16.95
C GLN A 145 22.50 0.20 15.49
N VAL A 146 22.56 1.15 14.57
CA VAL A 146 22.61 0.91 13.12
C VAL A 146 23.82 1.66 12.58
N LEU A 147 24.90 0.94 12.27
CA LEU A 147 26.17 1.52 11.83
C LEU A 147 26.67 2.59 12.83
N ASP A 148 26.74 3.84 12.36
CA ASP A 148 27.23 5.00 13.10
C ASP A 148 26.17 5.76 13.92
N LYS A 149 24.89 5.32 13.87
CA LYS A 149 23.77 5.99 14.53
C LYS A 149 22.96 5.06 15.43
N THR A 150 22.37 5.61 16.47
CA THR A 150 21.34 4.94 17.26
C THR A 150 19.98 5.49 16.87
N PHE A 151 19.09 4.61 16.40
CA PHE A 151 17.70 4.95 16.11
C PHE A 151 16.78 4.42 17.21
N HIS A 152 15.71 5.16 17.49
CA HIS A 152 14.63 4.69 18.36
C HIS A 152 13.52 4.14 17.50
N ILE A 153 13.37 2.83 17.50
CA ILE A 153 12.52 2.09 16.54
C ILE A 153 11.23 1.63 17.19
N THR A 154 10.11 1.86 16.50
CA THR A 154 8.81 1.28 16.81
C THR A 154 8.43 0.31 15.70
N ALA A 155 8.06 -0.93 16.05
CA ALA A 155 7.67 -1.96 15.10
C ALA A 155 6.16 -2.21 15.12
N VAL A 156 5.58 -2.45 13.94
CA VAL A 156 4.14 -2.68 13.70
C VAL A 156 3.97 -3.73 12.61
N SER A 157 2.89 -4.50 12.62
CA SER A 157 2.51 -5.37 11.52
C SER A 157 1.12 -5.03 10.98
N TRP A 158 1.02 -4.96 9.67
CA TRP A 158 -0.21 -4.86 8.87
C TRP A 158 -0.48 -6.15 8.08
N GLY A 159 0.08 -7.29 8.54
CA GLY A 159 0.19 -8.55 7.82
C GLY A 159 1.63 -8.79 7.35
N ASN A 160 2.37 -7.71 7.11
CA ASN A 160 3.81 -7.70 6.87
C ASN A 160 4.53 -6.82 7.91
N PRO A 161 5.81 -7.10 8.22
CA PRO A 161 6.56 -6.34 9.22
C PRO A 161 6.93 -4.93 8.72
N HIS A 162 6.72 -3.96 9.59
CA HIS A 162 7.13 -2.57 9.44
C HIS A 162 7.85 -2.07 10.68
N CYS A 163 8.75 -1.12 10.50
CA CYS A 163 9.28 -0.32 11.59
C CYS A 163 9.37 1.15 11.19
N ALA A 164 9.18 2.04 12.16
CA ALA A 164 9.31 3.47 11.99
C ALA A 164 10.23 4.08 13.05
N MET A 165 10.95 5.14 12.66
CA MET A 165 11.83 5.90 13.52
C MET A 165 11.82 7.38 13.16
N TYR A 166 11.86 8.24 14.17
CA TYR A 166 11.91 9.69 13.98
C TYR A 166 13.34 10.15 13.77
N VAL A 167 13.53 11.02 12.78
CA VAL A 167 14.82 11.62 12.38
C VAL A 167 14.66 13.14 12.26
N ASP A 168 15.77 13.86 12.32
CA ASP A 168 15.76 15.33 12.23
C ASP A 168 15.33 15.83 10.85
N SER A 169 15.79 15.15 9.77
CA SER A 169 15.47 15.48 8.38
C SER A 169 15.48 14.21 7.53
N VAL A 170 14.40 13.96 6.79
CA VAL A 170 14.36 12.86 5.82
C VAL A 170 15.08 13.22 4.52
N ALA A 171 15.19 14.51 4.21
CA ALA A 171 15.85 14.99 2.99
C ALA A 171 17.36 14.73 3.03
N ASP A 172 17.98 14.88 4.20
CA ASP A 172 19.43 14.76 4.38
C ASP A 172 19.86 13.32 4.78
N LEU A 173 18.90 12.41 4.93
CA LEU A 173 19.16 11.04 5.34
C LEU A 173 19.55 10.17 4.14
N ASP A 174 20.61 9.38 4.30
CA ASP A 174 20.96 8.30 3.38
C ASP A 174 20.05 7.09 3.64
N VAL A 175 18.87 7.12 2.99
CA VAL A 175 17.82 6.09 3.17
C VAL A 175 18.29 4.73 2.68
N GLU A 176 19.08 4.66 1.61
CA GLU A 176 19.62 3.39 1.11
C GLU A 176 20.57 2.77 2.15
N LYS A 177 21.52 3.55 2.68
CA LYS A 177 22.49 3.09 3.67
C LYS A 177 21.81 2.50 4.91
N TYR A 178 20.92 3.27 5.53
CA TYR A 178 20.30 2.86 6.78
C TYR A 178 19.12 1.90 6.58
N GLY A 179 18.27 2.14 5.56
CA GLY A 179 17.11 1.30 5.27
C GLY A 179 17.52 -0.12 4.91
N LYS A 180 18.48 -0.28 4.00
CA LYS A 180 19.05 -1.57 3.63
C LYS A 180 19.68 -2.30 4.83
N THR A 181 20.40 -1.56 5.67
CA THR A 181 21.01 -2.15 6.87
C THR A 181 19.94 -2.68 7.82
N ILE A 182 18.92 -1.86 8.13
CA ILE A 182 17.83 -2.25 9.05
C ILE A 182 17.02 -3.41 8.48
N GLU A 183 16.65 -3.36 7.18
CA GLU A 183 15.96 -4.47 6.51
C GLU A 183 16.67 -5.81 6.74
N HIS A 184 18.00 -5.82 6.68
CA HIS A 184 18.82 -7.02 6.77
C HIS A 184 19.31 -7.37 8.19
N MET A 185 18.87 -6.66 9.21
CA MET A 185 19.12 -7.01 10.61
C MET A 185 18.26 -8.21 11.05
N THR A 186 18.49 -9.37 10.44
CA THR A 186 17.68 -10.59 10.66
C THR A 186 17.85 -11.18 12.06
N GLU A 187 18.85 -10.76 12.81
CA GLU A 187 18.98 -11.06 14.24
C GLU A 187 17.90 -10.36 15.06
N LEU A 188 17.42 -9.19 14.63
CA LEU A 188 16.33 -8.43 15.24
C LEU A 188 15.00 -8.66 14.52
N PHE A 189 14.94 -8.46 13.21
CA PHE A 189 13.75 -8.64 12.37
C PHE A 189 13.89 -9.94 11.58
N THR A 190 13.42 -11.05 12.14
CA THR A 190 13.71 -12.40 11.60
C THR A 190 13.16 -12.64 10.18
N ASN A 191 12.14 -11.90 9.76
CA ASN A 191 11.58 -11.92 8.41
C ASN A 191 11.90 -10.65 7.60
N LYS A 192 13.00 -9.95 7.96
CA LYS A 192 13.27 -8.60 7.48
C LYS A 192 12.11 -7.65 7.80
N THR A 193 12.19 -6.38 7.39
CA THR A 193 11.16 -5.37 7.68
C THR A 193 11.14 -4.28 6.63
N ASN A 194 9.98 -3.63 6.44
CA ASN A 194 9.89 -2.33 5.78
C ASN A 194 10.32 -1.25 6.78
N VAL A 195 10.98 -0.21 6.32
CA VAL A 195 11.62 0.81 7.16
C VAL A 195 11.11 2.19 6.78
N THR A 196 10.46 2.87 7.73
CA THR A 196 9.94 4.22 7.54
C THR A 196 10.73 5.22 8.37
N PHE A 197 11.38 6.17 7.71
CA PHE A 197 12.02 7.31 8.36
C PHE A 197 11.04 8.48 8.40
N VAL A 198 10.87 9.09 9.58
CA VAL A 198 9.84 10.09 9.85
C VAL A 198 10.48 11.39 10.31
N GLU A 199 10.22 12.49 9.58
CA GLU A 199 10.55 13.85 10.00
C GLU A 199 9.31 14.48 10.64
N PHE A 200 9.44 14.87 11.92
CA PHE A 200 8.38 15.59 12.62
C PHE A 200 8.33 17.06 12.14
N VAL A 201 7.17 17.50 11.67
CA VAL A 201 6.93 18.90 11.33
C VAL A 201 6.00 19.56 12.36
N ARG A 202 4.86 18.93 12.63
CA ARG A 202 3.90 19.31 13.66
C ARG A 202 3.01 18.12 14.02
N ARG A 203 2.20 18.24 15.07
CA ARG A 203 1.43 17.11 15.60
C ARG A 203 0.46 16.44 14.60
N ASP A 204 0.02 17.16 13.59
CA ASP A 204 -0.91 16.71 12.54
C ASP A 204 -0.25 16.58 11.15
N TYR A 205 1.10 16.68 11.10
CA TYR A 205 1.82 16.66 9.82
C TYR A 205 3.25 16.16 9.97
N VAL A 206 3.60 15.13 9.20
CA VAL A 206 4.95 14.56 9.11
C VAL A 206 5.37 14.36 7.66
N LYS A 207 6.68 14.27 7.44
CA LYS A 207 7.25 13.82 6.17
C LYS A 207 7.90 12.46 6.36
N ILE A 208 7.81 11.60 5.36
CA ILE A 208 8.45 10.28 5.40
C ILE A 208 9.26 9.98 4.16
N ARG A 209 10.25 9.11 4.33
CA ARG A 209 10.87 8.32 3.26
C ARG A 209 10.88 6.87 3.65
N GLU A 210 10.69 6.00 2.65
CA GLU A 210 10.41 4.59 2.84
C GLU A 210 11.43 3.71 2.13
N TRP A 211 11.91 2.70 2.84
CA TRP A 211 12.67 1.59 2.28
C TRP A 211 11.83 0.32 2.40
N GLU A 212 11.31 -0.17 1.29
CA GLU A 212 10.45 -1.35 1.27
C GLU A 212 11.27 -2.64 1.18
N ARG A 213 10.86 -3.63 1.96
CA ARG A 213 11.46 -4.96 2.04
C ARG A 213 11.53 -5.63 0.68
N GLY A 214 12.74 -5.95 0.23
CA GLY A 214 13.00 -6.61 -1.07
C GLY A 214 12.88 -5.71 -2.30
N THR A 215 12.53 -4.43 -2.13
CA THR A 215 12.33 -3.49 -3.24
C THR A 215 13.35 -2.34 -3.21
N GLY A 216 13.66 -1.83 -2.03
CA GLY A 216 14.49 -0.65 -1.87
C GLY A 216 13.70 0.62 -1.56
N GLU A 217 14.29 1.79 -1.78
CA GLU A 217 13.58 3.05 -1.60
C GLU A 217 12.47 3.21 -2.63
N THR A 218 11.26 3.50 -2.17
CA THR A 218 10.08 3.72 -3.01
C THR A 218 9.56 5.15 -2.84
N ILE A 219 8.71 5.56 -3.78
CA ILE A 219 8.11 6.90 -3.73
C ILE A 219 7.02 7.02 -2.67
N GLY A 220 6.60 5.89 -2.06
CA GLY A 220 5.68 5.88 -0.94
C GLY A 220 4.99 4.56 -0.70
N CYS A 221 4.67 4.33 0.58
CA CYS A 221 4.01 3.13 1.09
C CYS A 221 2.87 3.52 2.05
N GLY A 222 1.64 3.10 1.72
CA GLY A 222 0.48 3.42 2.55
C GLY A 222 0.56 2.86 3.97
N THR A 223 1.02 1.61 4.13
CA THR A 223 1.22 0.98 5.44
C THR A 223 2.40 1.57 6.20
N GLY A 224 3.42 2.09 5.50
CA GLY A 224 4.49 2.89 6.08
C GLY A 224 3.96 4.20 6.69
N CYS A 225 3.06 4.91 5.97
CA CYS A 225 2.37 6.10 6.50
C CYS A 225 1.59 5.76 7.79
N CYS A 226 0.85 4.65 7.79
CA CYS A 226 0.13 4.17 8.97
C CYS A 226 1.09 3.86 10.13
N THR A 227 2.24 3.22 9.84
CA THR A 227 3.26 2.89 10.84
C THR A 227 3.88 4.15 11.46
N ALA A 228 4.15 5.19 10.65
CA ALA A 228 4.65 6.48 11.13
C ALA A 228 3.69 7.12 12.14
N VAL A 229 2.37 7.06 11.86
CA VAL A 229 1.35 7.62 12.75
C VAL A 229 1.23 6.79 14.03
N VAL A 230 1.22 5.45 13.95
CA VAL A 230 1.23 4.59 15.16
C VAL A 230 2.42 4.92 16.05
N ALA A 231 3.63 4.97 15.49
CA ALA A 231 4.84 5.30 16.25
C ALA A 231 4.74 6.68 16.91
N GLY A 232 4.22 7.69 16.20
CA GLY A 232 4.06 9.03 16.71
C GLY A 232 3.02 9.18 17.80
N VAL A 233 1.88 8.51 17.65
CA VAL A 233 0.80 8.53 18.65
C VAL A 233 1.24 7.83 19.94
N LEU A 234 1.84 6.65 19.84
CA LEU A 234 2.33 5.88 20.99
C LEU A 234 3.41 6.62 21.79
N THR A 235 4.20 7.45 21.12
CA THR A 235 5.27 8.25 21.74
C THR A 235 4.83 9.67 22.10
N GLY A 236 3.53 10.01 21.92
CA GLY A 236 2.97 11.32 22.25
C GLY A 236 3.38 12.47 21.32
N ARG A 237 4.05 12.17 20.21
CA ARG A 237 4.50 13.16 19.20
C ARG A 237 3.37 13.62 18.30
N LEU A 238 2.47 12.72 17.90
CA LEU A 238 1.42 12.99 16.94
C LEU A 238 0.03 12.90 17.55
N ASP A 239 -0.90 13.59 16.91
CA ASP A 239 -2.32 13.39 17.08
C ASP A 239 -2.77 12.13 16.31
N ARG A 240 -4.03 11.70 16.48
CA ARG A 240 -4.57 10.51 15.80
C ARG A 240 -4.99 10.76 14.36
N LYS A 241 -4.96 12.02 13.88
CA LYS A 241 -5.33 12.47 12.55
C LYS A 241 -4.15 13.26 11.98
N VAL A 242 -3.49 12.69 10.98
CA VAL A 242 -2.20 13.19 10.49
C VAL A 242 -2.15 13.17 8.97
N THR A 243 -1.70 14.25 8.38
CA THR A 243 -1.25 14.26 7.00
C THR A 243 0.19 13.77 6.95
N VAL A 244 0.44 12.71 6.22
CA VAL A 244 1.76 12.11 5.99
C VAL A 244 2.19 12.41 4.58
N GLU A 245 3.20 13.28 4.43
CA GLU A 245 3.80 13.61 3.14
C GLU A 245 4.89 12.59 2.80
N GLN A 246 4.83 12.04 1.61
CA GLN A 246 5.83 11.15 1.01
C GLN A 246 6.16 11.63 -0.41
N ILE A 247 7.20 11.09 -1.03
CA ILE A 247 7.64 11.52 -2.38
C ILE A 247 6.48 11.46 -3.39
N GLY A 248 5.66 10.42 -3.33
CA GLY A 248 4.52 10.20 -4.22
C GLY A 248 3.27 11.04 -3.91
N GLY A 249 3.32 11.91 -2.91
CA GLY A 249 2.22 12.78 -2.49
C GLY A 249 1.64 12.43 -1.11
N PRO A 250 0.81 13.31 -0.54
CA PRO A 250 0.31 13.18 0.80
C PRO A 250 -0.80 12.13 0.90
N LEU A 251 -0.83 11.44 2.06
CA LEU A 251 -1.96 10.65 2.53
C LEU A 251 -2.46 11.22 3.86
N TYR A 252 -3.76 11.20 4.05
CA TYR A 252 -4.36 11.51 5.34
C TYR A 252 -4.61 10.20 6.10
N ILE A 253 -4.03 10.08 7.28
CA ILE A 253 -4.08 8.89 8.12
C ILE A 253 -4.84 9.23 9.41
N GLU A 254 -5.79 8.39 9.76
CA GLU A 254 -6.59 8.51 10.99
C GLU A 254 -6.52 7.20 11.77
N TRP A 255 -6.02 7.24 12.99
CA TRP A 255 -6.11 6.12 13.94
C TRP A 255 -7.32 6.36 14.84
N GLU A 256 -8.45 5.78 14.46
CA GLU A 256 -9.71 5.98 15.15
C GLU A 256 -9.67 5.33 16.55
N GLU A 257 -10.10 6.07 17.56
CA GLU A 257 -9.97 5.64 18.95
C GLU A 257 -11.03 4.60 19.33
N GLU A 258 -12.23 4.73 18.81
CA GLU A 258 -13.38 3.89 19.17
C GLU A 258 -13.22 2.47 18.62
N SER A 259 -12.88 2.31 17.35
CA SER A 259 -12.69 1.00 16.70
C SER A 259 -11.26 0.46 16.86
N GLY A 260 -10.29 1.34 17.12
CA GLY A 260 -8.87 1.02 17.06
C GLY A 260 -8.35 0.80 15.63
N HIS A 261 -9.18 1.02 14.60
CA HIS A 261 -8.79 0.84 13.21
C HIS A 261 -8.02 2.05 12.68
N MET A 262 -7.16 1.75 11.72
CA MET A 262 -6.43 2.74 10.94
C MET A 262 -7.14 2.98 9.61
N PHE A 263 -7.43 4.23 9.32
CA PHE A 263 -8.00 4.64 8.05
C PHE A 263 -6.99 5.44 7.25
N MET A 264 -6.93 5.14 5.96
CA MET A 264 -6.04 5.81 5.01
C MET A 264 -6.87 6.46 3.92
N THR A 265 -6.79 7.79 3.81
CA THR A 265 -7.48 8.56 2.80
C THR A 265 -6.49 9.18 1.82
N GLY A 266 -6.74 9.02 0.55
CA GLY A 266 -5.94 9.63 -0.51
C GLY A 266 -6.61 9.55 -1.87
N PRO A 267 -6.12 10.33 -2.84
CA PRO A 267 -6.62 10.30 -4.21
C PRO A 267 -6.12 9.06 -4.96
N SER A 268 -6.72 8.83 -6.10
CA SER A 268 -6.22 7.97 -7.16
C SER A 268 -6.40 8.69 -8.49
N HIS A 269 -5.44 8.53 -9.41
CA HIS A 269 -5.46 9.22 -10.70
C HIS A 269 -5.38 8.22 -11.85
N THR A 270 -6.32 8.31 -12.79
CA THR A 270 -6.22 7.64 -14.08
C THR A 270 -5.20 8.35 -14.94
N VAL A 271 -4.19 7.63 -15.43
CA VAL A 271 -3.16 8.18 -16.31
C VAL A 271 -3.58 8.08 -17.75
N PHE A 272 -4.04 6.92 -18.18
CA PHE A 272 -4.61 6.69 -19.50
C PHE A 272 -5.48 5.42 -19.51
N GLU A 273 -6.28 5.29 -20.53
CA GLU A 273 -7.03 4.09 -20.89
C GLU A 273 -6.59 3.62 -22.26
N SER A 274 -6.46 2.30 -22.43
CA SER A 274 -5.99 1.70 -23.67
C SER A 274 -6.52 0.30 -23.84
N GLU A 275 -6.40 -0.21 -25.07
CA GLU A 275 -6.64 -1.60 -25.43
C GLU A 275 -5.32 -2.21 -25.90
N ILE A 276 -5.05 -3.45 -25.49
CA ILE A 276 -3.90 -4.20 -26.00
C ILE A 276 -4.36 -5.57 -26.51
N ASP A 277 -3.69 -6.04 -27.56
CA ASP A 277 -3.85 -7.41 -28.01
C ASP A 277 -2.95 -8.33 -27.19
N ALA A 278 -3.56 -9.17 -26.37
CA ALA A 278 -2.88 -10.18 -25.58
C ALA A 278 -3.29 -11.61 -25.99
N SER A 279 -3.92 -11.78 -27.15
CA SER A 279 -4.41 -13.07 -27.65
C SER A 279 -3.32 -14.16 -27.68
N HIS A 280 -2.08 -13.77 -27.96
CA HIS A 280 -0.92 -14.68 -27.94
C HIS A 280 -0.51 -15.18 -26.55
N ILE A 281 -1.05 -14.59 -25.47
CA ILE A 281 -0.78 -14.95 -24.07
C ILE A 281 -1.96 -15.70 -23.45
N ILE A 282 -3.18 -15.11 -23.60
CA ILE A 282 -4.39 -15.63 -22.97
C ILE A 282 -5.13 -16.66 -23.82
N GLY A 283 -4.61 -16.99 -25.01
CA GLY A 283 -5.34 -17.81 -25.99
C GLY A 283 -6.47 -17.04 -26.65
N THR A 284 -6.82 -17.43 -27.85
CA THR A 284 -8.09 -17.01 -28.48
C THR A 284 -9.19 -17.89 -27.89
N ALA A 285 -10.20 -17.29 -27.25
CA ALA A 285 -11.44 -18.00 -27.01
C ALA A 285 -11.99 -18.44 -28.35
N GLU A 286 -12.00 -19.76 -28.63
CA GLU A 286 -12.70 -20.35 -29.79
C GLU A 286 -14.22 -20.25 -29.62
#